data_6d8f42ee7204140d51d08f1843ac9e14
#
_entry.id   6d8f42ee7204140d51d08f1843ac9e14
#
_cell.length_a   1.000
_cell.length_b   1.000
_cell.length_c   1.000
_cell.angle_alpha   90.00
_cell.angle_beta   90.00
_cell.angle_gamma   90.00
#
_symmetry.space_group_name_H-M   'P 1'
#
loop_
_entity.id
_entity.type
_entity.pdbx_description
1 polymer ?
#
loop_
_entity_poly.entity_id
_entity_poly.type
_entity_poly.pdbx_seq_one_letter_code
_entity_poly.pdbx_strand_id
1 'polypeptide(L)'
;MDEYHPRATRTLYVGNLSTSSLQLSASAASGASLGHGSVPGLAGGTGNPITNGNNNCPPEVYEKFSPFGEILEIDVKPNSGYACVQYTEVVSVCKAIKACDGQVLNDSSSRVMKLGFARAAPTKCVWCDGVSETVKEKDLYEQFGRFGKVQDIIIHRTRGHALIWFDQVRLYH
;
A
#
# COMPACT_ATOMS: atom_id res chain seq x y z
N MET A 1 17.52 -17.28 11.15
CA MET A 1 16.08 -17.51 10.93
C MET A 1 15.39 -16.22 11.31
N ASP A 2 14.99 -15.43 10.32
CA ASP A 2 14.24 -14.20 10.59
C ASP A 2 12.81 -14.63 10.91
N GLU A 3 12.47 -14.56 12.18
CA GLU A 3 11.15 -14.85 12.69
C GLU A 3 10.20 -13.76 12.13
N TYR A 4 9.46 -14.11 11.10
CA TYR A 4 8.47 -13.21 10.50
C TYR A 4 7.44 -12.86 11.58
N HIS A 5 7.36 -11.58 11.92
CA HIS A 5 6.34 -11.09 12.83
C HIS A 5 4.95 -11.47 12.28
N PRO A 6 4.05 -12.06 13.08
CA PRO A 6 2.74 -12.57 12.60
C PRO A 6 1.84 -11.50 11.95
N ARG A 7 2.19 -10.23 12.08
CA ARG A 7 1.53 -9.10 11.43
C ARG A 7 2.36 -8.50 10.28
N ALA A 8 3.39 -9.20 9.81
CA ALA A 8 4.22 -8.71 8.72
C ALA A 8 3.41 -8.56 7.44
N THR A 9 3.33 -7.35 6.91
CA THR A 9 2.69 -7.00 5.66
C THR A 9 3.67 -6.27 4.75
N ARG A 10 3.40 -6.23 3.45
CA ARG A 10 4.20 -5.46 2.48
C ARG A 10 3.95 -3.96 2.56
N THR A 11 3.11 -3.52 3.48
CA THR A 11 2.76 -2.11 3.65
C THR A 11 3.34 -1.58 4.94
N LEU A 12 4.16 -0.54 4.82
CA LEU A 12 4.71 0.24 5.91
C LEU A 12 3.69 1.30 6.35
N TYR A 13 3.41 1.36 7.64
CA TYR A 13 2.72 2.48 8.25
C TYR A 13 3.74 3.54 8.70
N VAL A 14 3.54 4.78 8.29
CA VAL A 14 4.36 5.95 8.66
C VAL A 14 3.46 6.94 9.39
N GLY A 15 3.52 6.95 10.71
CA GLY A 15 2.69 7.80 11.55
C GLY A 15 3.44 9.00 12.11
N ASN A 16 2.68 9.90 12.75
CA ASN A 16 3.17 11.14 13.39
C ASN A 16 3.79 12.13 12.39
N LEU A 17 3.29 12.14 11.15
CA LEU A 17 3.70 13.10 10.14
C LEU A 17 3.10 14.48 10.42
N SER A 18 3.84 15.54 10.08
CA SER A 18 3.31 16.90 10.16
C SER A 18 2.28 17.13 9.05
N THR A 19 1.09 17.59 9.41
CA THR A 19 0.03 17.92 8.44
C THR A 19 0.44 19.05 7.51
N SER A 20 1.26 19.99 7.98
CA SER A 20 1.78 21.08 7.17
C SER A 20 2.74 20.59 6.08
N SER A 21 3.61 19.64 6.38
CA SER A 21 4.51 19.02 5.39
C SER A 21 3.73 18.24 4.32
N LEU A 22 2.62 17.61 4.71
CA LEU A 22 1.79 16.81 3.79
C LEU A 22 0.88 17.67 2.89
N GLN A 23 0.57 18.91 3.27
CA GLN A 23 -0.32 19.81 2.52
C GLN A 23 0.41 20.69 1.51
N LEU A 24 1.69 20.97 1.71
CA LEU A 24 2.49 21.83 0.80
C LEU A 24 2.64 21.25 -0.61
N SER A 25 2.59 19.93 -0.75
CA SER A 25 2.66 19.25 -2.05
C SER A 25 1.34 19.26 -2.83
N ALA A 26 0.20 19.45 -2.16
CA ALA A 26 -1.11 19.52 -2.80
C ALA A 26 -1.37 20.89 -3.48
N SER A 27 -0.74 21.97 -3.01
CA SER A 27 -0.92 23.30 -3.56
C SER A 27 0.00 23.64 -4.75
N ALA A 28 1.09 22.88 -4.92
CA ALA A 28 2.00 23.09 -6.06
C ALA A 28 1.47 22.54 -7.40
N ALA A 29 0.43 21.69 -7.36
CA ALA A 29 -0.16 21.09 -8.57
C ALA A 29 -1.25 21.95 -9.25
N SER A 30 -1.70 23.05 -8.63
CA SER A 30 -2.79 23.89 -9.16
C SER A 30 -2.34 25.19 -9.86
N GLY A 31 -1.03 25.38 -10.08
CA GLY A 31 -0.53 26.64 -10.62
C GLY A 31 0.47 26.50 -11.79
N ALA A 32 0.07 25.89 -12.91
CA ALA A 32 0.77 26.11 -14.18
C ALA A 32 -0.12 25.76 -15.37
N SER A 33 -0.94 26.73 -15.75
CA SER A 33 -1.47 26.81 -17.12
C SER A 33 -0.74 27.93 -17.85
N LEU A 34 -0.39 27.65 -19.11
CA LEU A 34 0.08 28.53 -20.18
C LEU A 34 1.59 28.73 -20.33
N GLY A 35 2.11 28.20 -21.47
CA GLY A 35 3.36 28.60 -22.07
C GLY A 35 3.86 27.60 -23.11
N HIS A 36 3.41 27.73 -24.36
CA HIS A 36 3.97 27.12 -25.56
C HIS A 36 5.48 27.39 -25.68
N GLY A 37 6.26 26.34 -25.97
CA GLY A 37 7.68 26.49 -26.32
C GLY A 37 8.34 25.14 -26.55
N SER A 38 8.34 24.69 -27.80
CA SER A 38 9.07 23.51 -28.27
C SER A 38 10.59 23.75 -28.22
N VAL A 39 11.32 22.78 -27.63
CA VAL A 39 12.74 22.50 -28.00
C VAL A 39 13.01 20.99 -27.83
N PRO A 40 13.64 20.33 -28.82
CA PRO A 40 13.88 18.90 -28.81
C PRO A 40 15.26 18.56 -28.21
N GLY A 41 15.34 17.45 -27.48
CA GLY A 41 16.58 16.68 -27.32
C GLY A 41 17.23 16.74 -25.97
N LEU A 42 17.13 15.72 -25.19
CA LEU A 42 18.18 14.79 -24.78
C LEU A 42 17.62 13.75 -23.78
N ALA A 43 17.94 12.53 -24.08
CA ALA A 43 17.59 11.33 -23.32
C ALA A 43 18.20 11.34 -21.91
N GLY A 44 17.41 10.95 -20.93
CA GLY A 44 17.81 10.77 -19.54
C GLY A 44 16.57 10.51 -18.70
N GLY A 45 15.83 9.42 -19.04
CA GLY A 45 14.60 9.08 -18.32
C GLY A 45 14.90 8.45 -16.98
N THR A 46 14.84 9.21 -15.90
CA THR A 46 14.40 8.69 -14.61
C THR A 46 12.91 9.00 -14.52
N GLY A 47 12.12 8.19 -15.21
CA GLY A 47 10.67 8.20 -15.08
C GLY A 47 10.33 7.83 -13.64
N ASN A 48 9.67 8.72 -12.91
CA ASN A 48 8.92 8.36 -11.73
C ASN A 48 7.79 7.43 -12.17
N PRO A 49 7.91 6.09 -12.00
CA PRO A 49 6.83 5.22 -12.26
C PRO A 49 6.05 5.10 -10.97
N ILE A 50 4.86 5.49 -10.90
CA ILE A 50 3.88 5.14 -9.88
C ILE A 50 3.22 6.39 -9.27
N THR A 51 2.49 7.05 -10.13
CA THR A 51 1.34 7.81 -9.67
C THR A 51 0.10 7.14 -10.23
N ASN A 52 -0.46 6.20 -9.48
CA ASN A 52 -1.84 5.79 -9.72
C ASN A 52 -2.74 6.99 -9.43
N GLY A 53 -2.98 7.82 -10.45
CA GLY A 53 -4.10 8.76 -10.56
C GLY A 53 -4.29 9.84 -9.47
N ASN A 54 -3.62 9.78 -8.33
CA ASN A 54 -3.67 10.78 -7.27
C ASN A 54 -2.28 11.38 -7.07
N ASN A 55 -2.03 12.53 -7.71
CA ASN A 55 -0.81 13.35 -7.60
C ASN A 55 -0.58 13.95 -6.20
N ASN A 56 -0.87 13.21 -5.13
CA ASN A 56 -0.82 13.71 -3.76
C ASN A 56 0.24 13.01 -2.89
N CYS A 57 1.30 12.47 -3.52
CA CYS A 57 2.42 11.92 -2.78
C CYS A 57 3.47 13.01 -2.50
N PRO A 58 3.75 13.36 -1.24
CA PRO A 58 4.84 14.25 -0.91
C PRO A 58 6.17 13.63 -1.36
N PRO A 59 6.99 14.37 -2.12
CA PRO A 59 8.28 13.87 -2.60
C PRO A 59 9.18 13.41 -1.46
N GLU A 60 9.11 14.05 -0.30
CA GLU A 60 9.91 13.70 0.87
C GLU A 60 9.62 12.28 1.39
N VAL A 61 8.36 11.81 1.32
CA VAL A 61 7.99 10.45 1.70
C VAL A 61 8.56 9.45 0.70
N TYR A 62 8.46 9.73 -0.58
CA TYR A 62 9.03 8.87 -1.61
C TYR A 62 10.56 8.79 -1.50
N GLU A 63 11.25 9.92 -1.41
CA GLU A 63 12.72 10.00 -1.31
C GLU A 63 13.24 9.27 -0.06
N LYS A 64 12.55 9.40 1.07
CA LYS A 64 12.94 8.75 2.33
C LYS A 64 12.82 7.24 2.27
N PHE A 65 11.81 6.71 1.58
CA PHE A 65 11.46 5.28 1.63
C PHE A 65 11.82 4.49 0.36
N SER A 66 12.08 5.12 -0.77
CA SER A 66 12.52 4.47 -2.01
C SER A 66 13.84 3.69 -1.90
N PRO A 67 14.84 4.08 -1.06
CA PRO A 67 16.09 3.30 -0.94
C PRO A 67 15.92 1.91 -0.34
N PHE A 68 14.79 1.61 0.31
CA PHE A 68 14.57 0.31 0.98
C PHE A 68 14.00 -0.76 0.06
N GLY A 69 13.45 -0.39 -1.10
CA GLY A 69 12.90 -1.30 -2.08
C GLY A 69 11.94 -0.64 -3.05
N GLU A 70 11.48 -1.42 -4.01
CA GLU A 70 10.52 -0.96 -5.00
C GLU A 70 9.15 -0.69 -4.36
N ILE A 71 8.67 0.55 -4.54
CA ILE A 71 7.39 1.01 -4.02
C ILE A 71 6.31 0.81 -5.07
N LEU A 72 5.23 0.13 -4.69
CA LEU A 72 4.04 -0.06 -5.54
C LEU A 72 3.07 1.10 -5.42
N GLU A 73 2.87 1.60 -4.20
CA GLU A 73 1.88 2.64 -3.93
C GLU A 73 2.25 3.42 -2.65
N ILE A 74 1.94 4.71 -2.64
CA ILE A 74 1.97 5.54 -1.44
C ILE A 74 0.60 6.19 -1.27
N ASP A 75 -0.07 5.88 -0.17
CA ASP A 75 -1.35 6.47 0.23
C ASP A 75 -1.13 7.40 1.42
N VAL A 76 -1.33 8.68 1.20
CA VAL A 76 -1.15 9.71 2.23
C VAL A 76 -2.48 10.19 2.76
N LYS A 77 -2.60 10.26 4.07
CA LYS A 77 -3.78 10.77 4.79
C LYS A 77 -3.43 12.06 5.53
N PRO A 78 -3.43 13.21 4.85
CA PRO A 78 -2.94 14.47 5.42
C PRO A 78 -3.69 14.87 6.70
N ASN A 79 -5.01 14.71 6.71
CA ASN A 79 -5.86 15.06 7.85
C ASN A 79 -5.60 14.19 9.10
N SER A 80 -5.05 12.99 8.90
CA SER A 80 -4.77 12.04 9.97
C SER A 80 -3.28 11.96 10.33
N GLY A 81 -2.42 12.67 9.60
CA GLY A 81 -0.99 12.76 9.86
C GLY A 81 -0.25 11.43 9.70
N TYR A 82 -0.66 10.59 8.74
CA TYR A 82 0.05 9.35 8.42
C TYR A 82 0.07 9.07 6.92
N ALA A 83 0.97 8.16 6.53
CA ALA A 83 1.04 7.59 5.19
C ALA A 83 1.20 6.07 5.26
N CYS A 84 0.79 5.39 4.21
CA CYS A 84 1.02 3.98 3.98
C CYS A 84 1.88 3.81 2.72
N VAL A 85 3.01 3.13 2.84
CA VAL A 85 3.93 2.84 1.73
C VAL A 85 3.90 1.36 1.44
N GLN A 86 3.40 0.97 0.28
CA GLN A 86 3.31 -0.42 -0.14
C GLN A 86 4.53 -0.77 -0.99
N TYR A 87 5.26 -1.81 -0.58
CA TYR A 87 6.41 -2.37 -1.30
C TYR A 87 6.05 -3.66 -2.03
N THR A 88 6.90 -4.05 -2.96
CA THR A 88 6.84 -5.38 -3.60
C THR A 88 7.15 -6.48 -2.60
N GLU A 89 8.00 -6.22 -1.60
CA GLU A 89 8.51 -7.21 -0.64
C GLU A 89 8.36 -6.79 0.82
N VAL A 90 8.07 -7.75 1.69
CA VAL A 90 8.01 -7.55 3.16
C VAL A 90 9.36 -7.13 3.74
N VAL A 91 10.45 -7.65 3.18
CA VAL A 91 11.82 -7.35 3.64
C VAL A 91 12.12 -5.86 3.56
N SER A 92 11.59 -5.17 2.55
CA SER A 92 11.73 -3.72 2.38
C SER A 92 11.11 -2.96 3.55
N VAL A 93 9.93 -3.39 4.01
CA VAL A 93 9.26 -2.82 5.19
C VAL A 93 10.11 -3.02 6.44
N CYS A 94 10.65 -4.23 6.64
CA CYS A 94 11.52 -4.50 7.79
C CYS A 94 12.77 -3.62 7.80
N LYS A 95 13.42 -3.44 6.64
CA LYS A 95 14.59 -2.56 6.50
C LYS A 95 14.23 -1.10 6.81
N ALA A 96 13.11 -0.61 6.28
CA ALA A 96 12.65 0.75 6.50
C ALA A 96 12.36 1.01 8.00
N ILE A 97 11.68 0.08 8.69
CA ILE A 97 11.41 0.19 10.12
C ILE A 97 12.74 0.25 10.90
N LYS A 98 13.65 -0.70 10.66
CA LYS A 98 14.94 -0.74 11.37
C LYS A 98 15.78 0.52 11.18
N ALA A 99 15.72 1.12 9.99
CA ALA A 99 16.56 2.26 9.65
C ALA A 99 15.96 3.61 10.06
N CYS A 100 14.63 3.77 9.99
CA CYS A 100 13.98 5.08 10.06
C CYS A 100 12.99 5.24 11.22
N ASP A 101 12.66 4.19 11.98
CA ASP A 101 11.78 4.36 13.15
C ASP A 101 12.43 5.26 14.19
N GLY A 102 11.66 6.19 14.71
CA GLY A 102 12.19 7.19 15.66
C GLY A 102 13.01 8.32 15.01
N GLN A 103 13.06 8.43 13.68
CA GLN A 103 13.71 9.54 12.99
C GLN A 103 12.69 10.58 12.51
N VAL A 104 13.16 11.76 12.13
CA VAL A 104 12.35 12.77 11.43
C VAL A 104 12.25 12.45 9.95
N LEU A 105 11.18 12.91 9.31
CA LEU A 105 10.98 12.70 7.86
C LEU A 105 12.03 13.49 7.05
N ASN A 106 12.19 14.75 7.41
CA ASN A 106 13.16 15.68 6.83
C ASN A 106 13.67 16.64 7.90
N ASP A 107 14.69 17.43 7.58
CA ASP A 107 15.32 18.37 8.54
C ASP A 107 14.37 19.50 8.98
N SER A 108 13.32 19.75 8.21
CA SER A 108 12.30 20.76 8.54
C SER A 108 11.21 20.21 9.48
N SER A 109 11.17 18.89 9.70
CA SER A 109 10.18 18.25 10.55
C SER A 109 10.64 18.18 11.99
N SER A 110 9.85 18.75 12.90
CA SER A 110 10.11 18.63 14.35
C SER A 110 9.52 17.35 14.95
N ARG A 111 8.76 16.57 14.16
CA ARG A 111 8.07 15.36 14.64
C ARG A 111 8.84 14.11 14.25
N VAL A 112 9.01 13.25 15.23
CA VAL A 112 9.64 11.95 15.08
C VAL A 112 8.62 10.97 14.51
N MET A 113 8.94 10.31 13.40
CA MET A 113 8.08 9.29 12.78
C MET A 113 7.92 8.08 13.68
N LYS A 114 6.75 7.46 13.61
CA LYS A 114 6.48 6.13 14.17
C LYS A 114 6.21 5.16 13.03
N LEU A 115 7.08 4.17 12.89
CA LEU A 115 6.99 3.19 11.83
C LEU A 115 6.47 1.85 12.35
N GLY A 116 5.80 1.12 11.48
CA GLY A 116 5.31 -0.21 11.79
C GLY A 116 4.69 -0.88 10.57
N PHE A 117 4.30 -2.14 10.71
CA PHE A 117 3.49 -2.78 9.69
C PHE A 117 2.10 -2.16 9.67
N ALA A 118 1.67 -1.72 8.49
CA ALA A 118 0.30 -1.28 8.31
C ALA A 118 -0.65 -2.47 8.51
N ARG A 119 -1.84 -2.21 9.03
CA ARG A 119 -2.90 -3.21 9.01
C ARG A 119 -3.23 -3.50 7.54
N ALA A 120 -3.41 -4.77 7.20
CA ALA A 120 -3.92 -5.14 5.90
C ALA A 120 -5.22 -4.35 5.65
N ALA A 121 -5.31 -3.70 4.49
CA ALA A 121 -6.55 -3.04 4.11
C ALA A 121 -7.66 -4.09 4.13
N PRO A 122 -8.85 -3.77 4.69
CA PRO A 122 -9.96 -4.70 4.66
C PRO A 122 -10.24 -5.07 3.20
N THR A 123 -10.16 -6.35 2.90
CA THR A 123 -10.43 -6.86 1.55
C THR A 123 -11.76 -7.58 1.52
N LYS A 124 -12.45 -7.49 0.39
CA LYS A 124 -13.64 -8.29 0.12
C LYS A 124 -13.30 -9.69 -0.40
N CYS A 125 -12.02 -9.97 -0.65
CA CYS A 125 -11.56 -11.24 -1.19
C CYS A 125 -10.83 -12.06 -0.10
N VAL A 126 -11.24 -13.31 0.05
CA VAL A 126 -10.60 -14.30 0.91
C VAL A 126 -9.88 -15.31 0.02
N TRP A 127 -8.62 -15.59 0.33
CA TRP A 127 -7.86 -16.67 -0.26
C TRP A 127 -7.98 -17.92 0.60
N CYS A 128 -8.45 -19.02 0.00
CA CYS A 128 -8.63 -20.31 0.64
C CYS A 128 -7.67 -21.31 0.04
N ASP A 129 -6.76 -21.86 0.84
CA ASP A 129 -5.79 -22.89 0.42
C ASP A 129 -6.29 -24.30 0.76
N GLY A 130 -5.67 -25.33 0.16
CA GLY A 130 -6.01 -26.73 0.42
C GLY A 130 -7.32 -27.17 -0.21
N VAL A 131 -7.77 -26.51 -1.27
CA VAL A 131 -9.00 -26.88 -1.98
C VAL A 131 -8.73 -28.09 -2.86
N SER A 132 -9.31 -29.23 -2.49
CA SER A 132 -9.25 -30.49 -3.25
C SER A 132 -9.91 -30.34 -4.63
N GLU A 133 -9.46 -31.12 -5.61
CA GLU A 133 -10.04 -31.18 -6.95
C GLU A 133 -11.53 -31.60 -6.95
N THR A 134 -11.97 -32.32 -5.92
CA THR A 134 -13.35 -32.81 -5.75
C THR A 134 -14.30 -31.75 -5.18
N VAL A 135 -13.77 -30.66 -4.60
CA VAL A 135 -14.59 -29.59 -4.02
C VAL A 135 -15.34 -28.86 -5.12
N LYS A 136 -16.65 -28.78 -4.97
CA LYS A 136 -17.51 -28.03 -5.90
C LYS A 136 -17.67 -26.60 -5.44
N GLU A 137 -17.87 -25.72 -6.39
CA GLU A 137 -18.12 -24.30 -6.13
C GLU A 137 -19.29 -24.10 -5.16
N LYS A 138 -20.35 -24.91 -5.32
CA LYS A 138 -21.52 -24.90 -4.44
C LYS A 138 -21.17 -25.15 -2.97
N ASP A 139 -20.22 -26.06 -2.69
CA ASP A 139 -19.80 -26.39 -1.34
C ASP A 139 -19.09 -25.18 -0.70
N LEU A 140 -18.32 -24.43 -1.49
CA LEU A 140 -17.69 -23.19 -1.04
C LEU A 140 -18.73 -22.09 -0.81
N TYR A 141 -19.73 -21.95 -1.69
CA TYR A 141 -20.83 -21.01 -1.45
C TYR A 141 -21.58 -21.29 -0.16
N GLU A 142 -21.87 -22.55 0.16
CA GLU A 142 -22.53 -22.94 1.40
C GLU A 142 -21.66 -22.68 2.63
N GLN A 143 -20.37 -23.04 2.55
CA GLN A 143 -19.44 -22.87 3.67
C GLN A 143 -19.15 -21.38 3.97
N PHE A 144 -18.90 -20.58 2.93
CA PHE A 144 -18.53 -19.19 3.10
C PHE A 144 -19.74 -18.25 3.19
N GLY A 145 -20.92 -18.68 2.71
CA GLY A 145 -22.16 -17.93 2.80
C GLY A 145 -22.60 -17.58 4.22
N ARG A 146 -22.17 -18.37 5.21
CA ARG A 146 -22.40 -18.08 6.65
C ARG A 146 -21.69 -16.83 7.14
N PHE A 147 -20.58 -16.44 6.49
CA PHE A 147 -19.79 -15.28 6.86
C PHE A 147 -20.24 -14.00 6.16
N GLY A 148 -21.04 -14.12 5.11
CA GLY A 148 -21.55 -13.00 4.34
C GLY A 148 -22.05 -13.42 2.98
N LYS A 149 -22.65 -12.49 2.24
CA LYS A 149 -23.09 -12.76 0.87
C LYS A 149 -21.86 -12.91 -0.02
N VAL A 150 -21.66 -14.11 -0.55
CA VAL A 150 -20.62 -14.40 -1.54
C VAL A 150 -21.06 -13.85 -2.89
N GLN A 151 -20.19 -13.08 -3.52
CA GLN A 151 -20.44 -12.47 -4.82
C GLN A 151 -19.91 -13.34 -5.95
N ASP A 152 -18.70 -13.89 -5.77
CA ASP A 152 -18.03 -14.69 -6.79
C ASP A 152 -17.02 -15.65 -6.16
N ILE A 153 -16.73 -16.77 -6.84
CA ILE A 153 -15.72 -17.76 -6.43
C ILE A 153 -14.92 -18.19 -7.66
N ILE A 154 -13.60 -18.09 -7.57
CA ILE A 154 -12.69 -18.62 -8.59
C ILE A 154 -11.87 -19.75 -7.97
N ILE A 155 -11.99 -20.97 -8.51
CA ILE A 155 -11.22 -22.14 -8.07
C ILE A 155 -10.08 -22.41 -9.01
N HIS A 156 -8.85 -22.34 -8.51
CA HIS A 156 -7.63 -22.75 -9.20
C HIS A 156 -7.28 -24.20 -8.85
N ARG A 157 -7.88 -25.15 -9.56
CA ARG A 157 -7.77 -26.60 -9.27
C ARG A 157 -6.33 -27.09 -9.32
N THR A 158 -5.56 -26.66 -10.31
CA THR A 158 -4.16 -27.06 -10.48
C THR A 158 -3.23 -26.59 -9.35
N ARG A 159 -3.61 -25.52 -8.64
CA ARG A 159 -2.87 -24.96 -7.52
C ARG A 159 -3.50 -25.25 -6.16
N GLY A 160 -4.67 -25.91 -6.14
CA GLY A 160 -5.37 -26.30 -4.92
C GLY A 160 -5.86 -25.13 -4.05
N HIS A 161 -6.18 -23.98 -4.66
CA HIS A 161 -6.71 -22.84 -3.90
C HIS A 161 -7.92 -22.21 -4.57
N ALA A 162 -8.69 -21.43 -3.81
CA ALA A 162 -9.83 -20.65 -4.29
C ALA A 162 -9.75 -19.20 -3.81
N LEU A 163 -10.30 -18.31 -4.60
CA LEU A 163 -10.54 -16.91 -4.27
C LEU A 163 -12.04 -16.71 -4.13
N ILE A 164 -12.47 -16.16 -2.99
CA ILE A 164 -13.88 -15.97 -2.65
C ILE A 164 -14.12 -14.50 -2.41
N TRP A 165 -14.97 -13.87 -3.24
CA TRP A 165 -15.35 -12.47 -3.11
C TRP A 165 -16.67 -12.32 -2.38
N PHE A 166 -16.68 -11.41 -1.40
CA PHE A 166 -17.88 -11.03 -0.66
C PHE A 166 -18.43 -9.69 -1.16
N ASP A 167 -19.71 -9.52 -1.03
CA ASP A 167 -20.42 -8.27 -1.29
C ASP A 167 -19.90 -7.13 -0.41
N GLN A 168 -19.65 -7.40 0.86
CA GLN A 168 -19.21 -6.42 1.85
C GLN A 168 -17.99 -6.91 2.63
N VAL A 169 -17.15 -5.97 3.06
CA VAL A 169 -16.11 -6.22 4.06
C VAL A 169 -16.77 -6.29 5.43
N ARG A 170 -16.77 -7.47 6.05
CA ARG A 170 -17.15 -7.57 7.47
C ARG A 170 -15.90 -7.52 8.32
N LEU A 171 -15.79 -6.46 9.11
CA LEU A 171 -14.82 -6.36 10.19
C LEU A 171 -15.40 -7.10 11.39
N TYR A 172 -14.88 -8.29 11.69
CA TYR A 172 -15.14 -8.91 12.98
C TYR A 172 -14.22 -8.25 14.01
N HIS A 173 -14.83 -7.63 14.98
CA HIS A 173 -14.14 -7.12 16.17
C HIS A 173 -13.96 -8.26 17.18
#